data_a79e07bfa94afe29281e1a3a6d482fdd
#
_entry.id   a79e07bfa94afe29281e1a3a6d482fdd
#
_cell.length_a   1.000
_cell.length_b   1.000
_cell.length_c   1.000
_cell.angle_alpha   90.00
_cell.angle_beta   90.00
_cell.angle_gamma   90.00
#
_symmetry.space_group_name_H-M   'P 1'
#
loop_
_entity.id
_entity.type
_entity.pdbx_description
1 polymer ?
#
loop_
_entity_poly.entity_id
_entity_poly.type
_entity_poly.pdbx_seq_one_letter_code
_entity_poly.pdbx_strand_id
1 'polypeptide(L)'
;MSTITTAPEMEDLKARLKETWMAGDYDRFSRYMEQGARIFYEQLDLPAGCQLLDVACGSGQVALWAARDGMNVTGVDIAPNLVQRAQARANAEGLTARFKEGDAEALPFEDASFDVVTSLVGAMFAPRPEVVARELLRVCSPGGTIAMGNWTREGFVGQMFKTFAKFIAPSGMPAPVLWGDETVVRERLGHGASELKMTRRQYDFTYPFPPAEVVEFFRRYYGPTNRAFASLDESDAQQLCDELEELWSTHNRGGDDLTVVSSEYLEVVAVRA
;
A
#
# COMPACT_ATOMS: atom_id res chain seq x y z
N MET A 1 -21.73 -15.28 1.22
CA MET A 1 -21.45 -16.04 2.45
C MET A 1 -19.96 -15.86 2.73
N SER A 2 -19.61 -15.15 3.79
CA SER A 2 -18.21 -14.99 4.20
C SER A 2 -17.75 -16.33 4.79
N THR A 3 -16.86 -17.02 4.12
CA THR A 3 -16.18 -18.20 4.67
C THR A 3 -15.30 -17.72 5.81
N ILE A 4 -15.66 -18.05 7.05
CA ILE A 4 -14.81 -17.81 8.23
C ILE A 4 -13.60 -18.74 8.06
N THR A 5 -12.47 -18.17 7.64
CA THR A 5 -11.20 -18.88 7.53
C THR A 5 -10.75 -19.28 8.94
N THR A 6 -10.38 -20.54 9.13
CA THR A 6 -9.87 -21.02 10.43
C THR A 6 -8.53 -20.33 10.77
N ALA A 7 -8.14 -20.35 12.05
CA ALA A 7 -6.89 -19.73 12.47
C ALA A 7 -5.64 -20.27 11.73
N PRO A 8 -5.46 -21.60 11.55
CA PRO A 8 -4.35 -22.15 10.76
C PRO A 8 -4.37 -21.71 9.30
N GLU A 9 -5.54 -21.70 8.66
CA GLU A 9 -5.67 -21.22 7.27
C GLU A 9 -5.31 -19.75 7.12
N MET A 10 -5.57 -18.93 8.14
CA MET A 10 -5.19 -17.52 8.16
C MET A 10 -3.68 -17.35 8.32
N GLU A 11 -3.01 -18.15 9.14
CA GLU A 11 -1.55 -18.14 9.28
C GLU A 11 -0.86 -18.53 7.97
N ASP A 12 -1.35 -19.57 7.30
CA ASP A 12 -0.86 -20.00 5.99
C ASP A 12 -1.08 -18.90 4.92
N LEU A 13 -2.23 -18.23 4.95
CA LEU A 13 -2.51 -17.12 4.04
C LEU A 13 -1.53 -15.95 4.27
N LYS A 14 -1.29 -15.56 5.52
CA LYS A 14 -0.34 -14.52 5.87
C LYS A 14 1.10 -14.88 5.50
N ALA A 15 1.48 -16.14 5.67
CA ALA A 15 2.80 -16.62 5.23
C ALA A 15 2.98 -16.46 3.71
N ARG A 16 1.97 -16.84 2.91
CA ARG A 16 1.99 -16.64 1.45
C ARG A 16 2.00 -15.16 1.06
N LEU A 17 1.26 -14.30 1.77
CA LEU A 17 1.29 -12.85 1.54
C LEU A 17 2.68 -12.28 1.84
N LYS A 18 3.28 -12.68 2.95
CA LYS A 18 4.66 -12.29 3.29
C LYS A 18 5.64 -12.70 2.19
N GLU A 19 5.59 -13.95 1.72
CA GLU A 19 6.41 -14.40 0.60
C GLU A 19 6.16 -13.61 -0.69
N THR A 20 4.90 -13.23 -0.95
CA THR A 20 4.53 -12.42 -2.11
C THR A 20 5.17 -11.03 -2.04
N TRP A 21 5.10 -10.36 -0.89
CA TRP A 21 5.72 -9.04 -0.71
C TRP A 21 7.25 -9.09 -0.64
N MET A 22 7.82 -10.24 -0.29
CA MET A 22 9.27 -10.47 -0.34
C MET A 22 9.78 -10.79 -1.74
N ALA A 23 8.90 -11.14 -2.69
CA ALA A 23 9.29 -11.48 -4.06
C ALA A 23 9.64 -10.23 -4.89
N GLY A 24 10.47 -10.42 -5.91
CA GLY A 24 10.95 -9.31 -6.75
C GLY A 24 11.94 -8.39 -6.03
N ASP A 25 11.86 -7.10 -6.32
CA ASP A 25 12.64 -6.04 -5.67
C ASP A 25 11.76 -4.79 -5.51
N TYR A 26 10.95 -4.79 -4.46
CA TYR A 26 10.02 -3.70 -4.20
C TYR A 26 10.73 -2.36 -3.94
N ASP A 27 11.93 -2.34 -3.37
CA ASP A 27 12.70 -1.10 -3.17
C ASP A 27 13.00 -0.44 -4.52
N ARG A 28 13.42 -1.22 -5.52
CA ARG A 28 13.63 -0.72 -6.88
C ARG A 28 12.32 -0.30 -7.54
N PHE A 29 11.26 -1.09 -7.39
CA PHE A 29 9.93 -0.79 -7.91
C PHE A 29 9.39 0.53 -7.36
N SER A 30 9.43 0.70 -6.05
CA SER A 30 8.81 1.82 -5.34
C SER A 30 9.49 3.18 -5.57
N ARG A 31 10.67 3.22 -6.18
CA ARG A 31 11.34 4.48 -6.54
C ARG A 31 10.49 5.34 -7.48
N TYR A 32 9.74 4.72 -8.37
CA TYR A 32 8.80 5.42 -9.25
C TYR A 32 7.50 5.83 -8.53
N MET A 33 7.33 5.43 -7.27
CA MET A 33 6.21 5.82 -6.42
C MET A 33 6.59 6.93 -5.43
N GLU A 34 7.87 7.29 -5.28
CA GLU A 34 8.33 8.22 -4.25
C GLU A 34 7.71 9.61 -4.36
N GLN A 35 7.50 10.11 -5.58
CA GLN A 35 6.88 11.42 -5.77
C GLN A 35 5.42 11.45 -5.28
N GLY A 36 4.64 10.42 -5.58
CA GLY A 36 3.27 10.32 -5.11
C GLY A 36 3.18 10.14 -3.59
N ALA A 37 4.10 9.37 -3.01
CA ALA A 37 4.20 9.22 -1.55
C ALA A 37 4.57 10.55 -0.87
N ARG A 38 5.46 11.33 -1.47
CA ARG A 38 5.80 12.68 -1.01
C ARG A 38 4.57 13.60 -1.04
N ILE A 39 3.84 13.65 -2.17
CA ILE A 39 2.64 14.46 -2.33
C ILE A 39 1.59 14.07 -1.29
N PHE A 40 1.34 12.77 -1.10
CA PHE A 40 0.44 12.27 -0.05
C PHE A 40 0.86 12.79 1.32
N TYR A 41 2.12 12.64 1.70
CA TYR A 41 2.64 13.08 2.99
C TYR A 41 2.52 14.60 3.19
N GLU A 42 2.94 15.41 2.21
CA GLU A 42 2.90 16.87 2.28
C GLU A 42 1.45 17.40 2.41
N GLN A 43 0.46 16.72 1.84
CA GLN A 43 -0.95 17.11 1.93
C GLN A 43 -1.58 16.88 3.30
N LEU A 44 -0.96 16.07 4.16
CA LEU A 44 -1.48 15.80 5.50
C LEU A 44 -1.26 16.96 6.46
N ASP A 45 -0.34 17.87 6.16
CA ASP A 45 -0.01 19.05 6.96
C ASP A 45 0.17 18.71 8.45
N LEU A 46 1.03 17.75 8.73
CA LEU A 46 1.20 17.17 10.06
C LEU A 46 2.08 18.08 10.95
N PRO A 47 1.78 18.20 12.25
CA PRO A 47 2.59 18.98 13.16
C PRO A 47 3.98 18.35 13.35
N ALA A 48 5.02 19.19 13.38
CA ALA A 48 6.39 18.72 13.56
C ALA A 48 6.61 18.05 14.94
N GLY A 49 7.53 17.05 14.98
CA GLY A 49 7.92 16.38 16.21
C GLY A 49 6.95 15.29 16.69
N CYS A 50 5.87 15.02 15.96
CA CYS A 50 4.91 13.95 16.26
C CYS A 50 5.56 12.58 16.31
N GLN A 51 4.96 11.69 17.11
CA GLN A 51 5.19 10.23 17.03
C GLN A 51 4.38 9.67 15.85
N LEU A 52 5.05 9.31 14.77
CA LEU A 52 4.41 8.77 13.56
C LEU A 52 4.68 7.28 13.40
N LEU A 53 3.61 6.51 13.19
CA LEU A 53 3.67 5.12 12.75
C LEU A 53 3.29 5.02 11.27
N ASP A 54 4.15 4.43 10.46
CA ASP A 54 3.85 4.08 9.07
C ASP A 54 3.59 2.58 8.96
N VAL A 55 2.34 2.19 8.70
CA VAL A 55 1.87 0.79 8.68
C VAL A 55 1.90 0.24 7.26
N ALA A 56 2.52 -0.92 7.09
CA ALA A 56 2.90 -1.49 5.80
C ALA A 56 3.78 -0.50 5.01
N CYS A 57 4.85 -0.06 5.68
CA CYS A 57 5.71 1.02 5.23
C CYS A 57 6.58 0.69 4.01
N GLY A 58 6.63 -0.58 3.59
CA GLY A 58 7.50 -1.04 2.52
C GLY A 58 8.96 -0.68 2.78
N SER A 59 9.65 -0.10 1.80
CA SER A 59 11.01 0.40 1.94
C SER A 59 11.07 1.88 2.41
N GLY A 60 10.01 2.37 3.06
CA GLY A 60 9.98 3.63 3.81
C GLY A 60 9.54 4.86 3.02
N GLN A 61 8.66 4.71 2.02
CA GLN A 61 8.28 5.81 1.12
C GLN A 61 7.66 7.01 1.87
N VAL A 62 6.75 6.79 2.81
CA VAL A 62 6.16 7.85 3.65
C VAL A 62 7.05 8.13 4.86
N ALA A 63 7.49 7.08 5.55
CA ALA A 63 8.30 7.14 6.76
C ALA A 63 9.55 8.02 6.62
N LEU A 64 10.27 7.93 5.50
CA LEU A 64 11.50 8.71 5.27
C LEU A 64 11.21 10.20 5.06
N TRP A 65 10.11 10.57 4.41
CA TRP A 65 9.70 11.97 4.29
C TRP A 65 9.37 12.55 5.66
N ALA A 66 8.60 11.83 6.48
CA ALA A 66 8.29 12.23 7.84
C ALA A 66 9.56 12.39 8.71
N ALA A 67 10.52 11.48 8.56
CA ALA A 67 11.78 11.57 9.30
C ALA A 67 12.66 12.76 8.86
N ARG A 68 12.66 13.12 7.56
CA ARG A 68 13.35 14.31 7.05
C ARG A 68 12.77 15.61 7.62
N ASP A 69 11.47 15.62 7.90
CA ASP A 69 10.78 16.75 8.53
C ASP A 69 10.86 16.73 10.07
N GLY A 70 11.72 15.87 10.64
CA GLY A 70 12.02 15.84 12.07
C GLY A 70 10.96 15.15 12.94
N MET A 71 10.11 14.30 12.38
CA MET A 71 9.19 13.47 13.15
C MET A 71 9.89 12.29 13.79
N ASN A 72 9.33 11.79 14.89
CA ASN A 72 9.77 10.54 15.51
C ASN A 72 9.09 9.36 14.83
N VAL A 73 9.76 8.75 13.86
CA VAL A 73 9.14 7.79 12.95
C VAL A 73 9.42 6.34 13.37
N THR A 74 8.35 5.55 13.36
CA THR A 74 8.42 4.09 13.36
C THR A 74 7.70 3.55 12.12
N GLY A 75 8.35 2.67 11.36
CA GLY A 75 7.73 1.93 10.25
C GLY A 75 7.53 0.47 10.61
N VAL A 76 6.45 -0.12 10.17
CA VAL A 76 6.18 -1.55 10.33
C VAL A 76 5.74 -2.16 9.01
N ASP A 77 6.31 -3.34 8.67
CA ASP A 77 5.94 -4.08 7.46
C ASP A 77 6.05 -5.59 7.72
N ILE A 78 5.23 -6.38 7.05
CA ILE A 78 5.23 -7.84 7.16
C ILE A 78 6.47 -8.47 6.49
N ALA A 79 7.09 -7.77 5.53
CA ALA A 79 8.21 -8.23 4.73
C ALA A 79 9.56 -7.77 5.34
N PRO A 80 10.34 -8.65 5.99
CA PRO A 80 11.58 -8.27 6.67
C PRO A 80 12.66 -7.71 5.73
N ASN A 81 12.70 -8.12 4.48
CA ASN A 81 13.61 -7.56 3.49
C ASN A 81 13.31 -6.08 3.20
N LEU A 82 12.03 -5.67 3.21
CA LEU A 82 11.63 -4.27 3.04
C LEU A 82 11.97 -3.44 4.26
N VAL A 83 11.73 -3.97 5.45
CA VAL A 83 12.14 -3.37 6.74
C VAL A 83 13.65 -3.10 6.77
N GLN A 84 14.45 -4.07 6.34
CA GLN A 84 15.90 -3.90 6.23
C GLN A 84 16.30 -2.81 5.23
N ARG A 85 15.62 -2.72 4.09
CA ARG A 85 15.84 -1.68 3.08
C ARG A 85 15.46 -0.30 3.61
N ALA A 86 14.31 -0.16 4.27
CA ALA A 86 13.87 1.08 4.89
C ALA A 86 14.89 1.57 5.95
N GLN A 87 15.37 0.67 6.82
CA GLN A 87 16.38 1.01 7.81
C GLN A 87 17.71 1.41 7.16
N ALA A 88 18.14 0.70 6.11
CA ALA A 88 19.37 1.03 5.38
C ALA A 88 19.29 2.41 4.72
N ARG A 89 18.13 2.77 4.14
CA ARG A 89 17.87 4.09 3.56
C ARG A 89 17.91 5.19 4.62
N ALA A 90 17.23 5.00 5.75
CA ALA A 90 17.27 5.94 6.86
C ALA A 90 18.71 6.18 7.37
N ASN A 91 19.48 5.09 7.56
CA ASN A 91 20.87 5.18 8.00
C ASN A 91 21.75 5.92 6.98
N ALA A 92 21.57 5.67 5.69
CA ALA A 92 22.33 6.32 4.62
C ALA A 92 22.11 7.83 4.56
N GLU A 93 20.91 8.28 4.97
CA GLU A 93 20.55 9.70 5.04
C GLU A 93 20.78 10.31 6.44
N GLY A 94 21.24 9.53 7.42
CA GLY A 94 21.42 9.99 8.80
C GLY A 94 20.12 10.31 9.53
N LEU A 95 19.00 9.71 9.11
CA LEU A 95 17.68 9.97 9.67
C LEU A 95 17.43 9.12 10.92
N THR A 96 16.74 9.70 11.90
CA THR A 96 16.31 9.01 13.11
C THR A 96 14.93 8.38 12.85
N ALA A 97 14.92 7.20 12.25
CA ALA A 97 13.71 6.40 12.04
C ALA A 97 13.99 4.94 12.42
N ARG A 98 12.96 4.24 12.91
CA ARG A 98 13.05 2.84 13.32
C ARG A 98 12.10 2.01 12.47
N PHE A 99 12.56 0.86 12.03
CA PHE A 99 11.75 -0.05 11.24
C PHE A 99 11.76 -1.44 11.87
N LYS A 100 10.61 -2.09 11.90
CA LYS A 100 10.47 -3.45 12.45
C LYS A 100 9.49 -4.29 11.63
N GLU A 101 9.71 -5.58 11.63
CA GLU A 101 8.74 -6.55 11.11
C GLU A 101 7.49 -6.56 11.99
N GLY A 102 6.32 -6.61 11.37
CA GLY A 102 5.05 -6.71 12.07
C GLY A 102 3.87 -6.84 11.11
N ASP A 103 2.76 -7.30 11.68
CA ASP A 103 1.50 -7.53 10.98
C ASP A 103 0.54 -6.35 11.24
N ALA A 104 -0.03 -5.77 10.20
CA ALA A 104 -1.03 -4.70 10.30
C ALA A 104 -2.30 -5.12 11.08
N GLU A 105 -2.54 -6.43 11.21
CA GLU A 105 -3.64 -6.99 11.98
C GLU A 105 -3.29 -7.29 13.45
N ALA A 106 -2.03 -7.11 13.84
CA ALA A 106 -1.52 -7.33 15.19
C ALA A 106 -0.30 -6.43 15.42
N LEU A 107 -0.51 -5.12 15.48
CA LEU A 107 0.55 -4.14 15.59
C LEU A 107 1.29 -4.29 16.94
N PRO A 108 2.62 -4.47 16.93
CA PRO A 108 3.40 -4.76 18.13
C PRO A 108 3.71 -3.48 18.94
N PHE A 109 2.67 -2.70 19.23
CA PHE A 109 2.72 -1.44 19.97
C PHE A 109 1.60 -1.37 21.01
N GLU A 110 1.83 -0.60 22.06
CA GLU A 110 0.81 -0.31 23.08
C GLU A 110 -0.30 0.57 22.51
N ASP A 111 -1.44 0.60 23.20
CA ASP A 111 -2.56 1.48 22.86
C ASP A 111 -2.14 2.94 22.95
N ALA A 112 -2.68 3.78 22.07
CA ALA A 112 -2.48 5.23 22.08
C ALA A 112 -1.00 5.66 22.10
N SER A 113 -0.14 4.96 21.32
CA SER A 113 1.32 5.20 21.30
C SER A 113 1.76 6.21 20.25
N PHE A 114 0.89 6.59 19.31
CA PHE A 114 1.25 7.43 18.17
C PHE A 114 0.25 8.57 17.98
N ASP A 115 0.79 9.76 17.71
CA ASP A 115 -0.01 10.93 17.37
C ASP A 115 -0.56 10.85 15.94
N VAL A 116 0.20 10.20 15.07
CA VAL A 116 -0.13 10.01 13.65
C VAL A 116 0.10 8.55 13.25
N VAL A 117 -0.88 7.97 12.57
CA VAL A 117 -0.76 6.62 11.97
C VAL A 117 -1.03 6.73 10.47
N THR A 118 -0.04 6.37 9.65
CA THR A 118 -0.16 6.42 8.19
C THR A 118 -0.18 5.03 7.57
N SER A 119 -0.85 4.89 6.43
CA SER A 119 -0.69 3.74 5.54
C SER A 119 -1.02 4.14 4.11
N LEU A 120 -0.01 4.25 3.26
CA LEU A 120 -0.19 4.55 1.84
C LEU A 120 -0.12 3.27 1.01
N VAL A 121 -1.24 2.87 0.44
CA VAL A 121 -1.41 1.68 -0.42
C VAL A 121 -0.75 0.40 0.11
N GLY A 122 -0.76 0.24 1.44
CA GLY A 122 -0.09 -0.86 2.14
C GLY A 122 -1.09 -1.72 2.94
N ALA A 123 -1.62 -1.23 4.04
CA ALA A 123 -2.52 -1.97 4.93
C ALA A 123 -3.82 -2.45 4.25
N MET A 124 -4.20 -1.86 3.12
CA MET A 124 -5.34 -2.30 2.30
C MET A 124 -5.21 -3.75 1.79
N PHE A 125 -4.02 -4.31 1.77
CA PHE A 125 -3.75 -5.69 1.32
C PHE A 125 -3.82 -6.73 2.42
N ALA A 126 -4.05 -6.33 3.68
CA ALA A 126 -4.21 -7.28 4.78
C ALA A 126 -5.54 -8.03 4.67
N PRO A 127 -5.57 -9.34 5.01
CA PRO A 127 -6.72 -10.20 4.75
C PRO A 127 -7.95 -9.91 5.61
N ARG A 128 -7.79 -9.27 6.79
CA ARG A 128 -8.90 -8.94 7.71
C ARG A 128 -9.00 -7.42 7.92
N PRO A 129 -9.58 -6.68 6.97
CA PRO A 129 -9.60 -5.21 7.00
C PRO A 129 -10.27 -4.62 8.27
N GLU A 130 -11.25 -5.31 8.87
CA GLU A 130 -11.89 -4.87 10.13
C GLU A 130 -10.93 -5.01 11.33
N VAL A 131 -10.01 -5.98 11.28
CA VAL A 131 -8.93 -6.11 12.29
C VAL A 131 -7.93 -5.00 12.12
N VAL A 132 -7.52 -4.72 10.88
CA VAL A 132 -6.63 -3.58 10.55
C VAL A 132 -7.23 -2.27 11.07
N ALA A 133 -8.49 -1.97 10.77
CA ALA A 133 -9.14 -0.75 11.23
C ALA A 133 -9.09 -0.60 12.76
N ARG A 134 -9.36 -1.69 13.49
CA ARG A 134 -9.27 -1.69 14.98
C ARG A 134 -7.85 -1.45 15.46
N GLU A 135 -6.84 -2.03 14.82
CA GLU A 135 -5.44 -1.86 15.20
C GLU A 135 -4.96 -0.42 14.93
N LEU A 136 -5.31 0.16 13.77
CA LEU A 136 -4.99 1.57 13.47
C LEU A 136 -5.61 2.50 14.53
N LEU A 137 -6.89 2.29 14.88
CA LEU A 137 -7.56 3.05 15.93
C LEU A 137 -6.94 2.79 17.31
N ARG A 138 -6.55 1.57 17.62
CA ARG A 138 -5.98 1.21 18.93
C ARG A 138 -4.65 1.91 19.20
N VAL A 139 -3.74 1.89 18.23
CA VAL A 139 -2.39 2.44 18.40
C VAL A 139 -2.32 3.96 18.25
N CYS A 140 -3.29 4.58 17.59
CA CYS A 140 -3.41 6.02 17.47
C CYS A 140 -3.89 6.63 18.80
N SER A 141 -3.34 7.75 19.24
CA SER A 141 -3.77 8.47 20.45
C SER A 141 -5.15 9.11 20.27
N PRO A 142 -5.98 9.27 21.34
CA PRO A 142 -7.19 10.10 21.26
C PRO A 142 -6.86 11.50 20.73
N GLY A 143 -7.64 11.97 19.76
CA GLY A 143 -7.36 13.23 19.05
C GLY A 143 -6.23 13.13 18.01
N GLY A 144 -5.55 11.98 17.90
CA GLY A 144 -4.52 11.73 16.88
C GLY A 144 -5.12 11.46 15.49
N THR A 145 -4.26 11.49 14.49
CA THR A 145 -4.65 11.39 13.08
C THR A 145 -4.32 10.03 12.51
N ILE A 146 -5.29 9.40 11.85
CA ILE A 146 -5.09 8.22 10.99
C ILE A 146 -5.23 8.68 9.54
N ALA A 147 -4.18 8.51 8.73
CA ALA A 147 -4.17 8.91 7.32
C ALA A 147 -3.87 7.71 6.42
N MET A 148 -4.78 7.43 5.49
CA MET A 148 -4.62 6.32 4.54
C MET A 148 -4.77 6.82 3.10
N GLY A 149 -4.00 6.21 2.20
CA GLY A 149 -4.21 6.31 0.75
C GLY A 149 -4.51 4.93 0.18
N ASN A 150 -5.66 4.76 -0.47
CA ASN A 150 -6.13 3.44 -0.91
C ASN A 150 -6.64 3.51 -2.36
N TRP A 151 -6.19 2.58 -3.22
CA TRP A 151 -6.65 2.52 -4.59
C TRP A 151 -8.17 2.36 -4.68
N THR A 152 -8.80 3.12 -5.58
CA THR A 152 -10.23 2.96 -5.87
C THR A 152 -10.45 1.87 -6.91
N ARG A 153 -11.66 1.33 -6.94
CA ARG A 153 -12.07 0.30 -7.91
C ARG A 153 -12.07 0.81 -9.35
N GLU A 154 -12.42 2.07 -9.53
CA GLU A 154 -12.57 2.76 -10.81
C GLU A 154 -11.22 3.27 -11.34
N GLY A 155 -10.26 3.54 -10.46
CA GLY A 155 -8.93 4.01 -10.81
C GLY A 155 -8.15 2.99 -11.64
N PHE A 156 -7.05 3.44 -12.24
CA PHE A 156 -6.20 2.61 -13.10
C PHE A 156 -5.72 1.33 -12.41
N VAL A 157 -5.26 1.41 -11.15
CA VAL A 157 -4.84 0.21 -10.39
C VAL A 157 -6.01 -0.73 -10.13
N GLY A 158 -7.22 -0.21 -9.89
CA GLY A 158 -8.44 -1.01 -9.78
C GLY A 158 -8.76 -1.76 -11.08
N GLN A 159 -8.52 -1.14 -12.24
CA GLN A 159 -8.64 -1.79 -13.55
C GLN A 159 -7.57 -2.86 -13.75
N MET A 160 -6.31 -2.60 -13.33
CA MET A 160 -5.28 -3.63 -13.31
C MET A 160 -5.72 -4.86 -12.50
N PHE A 161 -6.28 -4.68 -11.30
CA PHE A 161 -6.77 -5.80 -10.50
C PHE A 161 -7.90 -6.57 -11.20
N LYS A 162 -8.77 -5.91 -11.95
CA LYS A 162 -9.78 -6.59 -12.77
C LYS A 162 -9.15 -7.40 -13.90
N THR A 163 -8.08 -6.91 -14.52
CA THR A 163 -7.33 -7.65 -15.53
C THR A 163 -6.71 -8.91 -14.93
N PHE A 164 -5.99 -8.80 -13.82
CA PHE A 164 -5.44 -9.97 -13.11
C PHE A 164 -6.53 -11.00 -12.72
N ALA A 165 -7.69 -10.55 -12.29
CA ALA A 165 -8.79 -11.43 -11.85
C ALA A 165 -9.38 -12.30 -12.98
N LYS A 166 -9.06 -12.05 -14.24
CA LYS A 166 -9.44 -12.94 -15.37
C LYS A 166 -8.59 -14.21 -15.41
N PHE A 167 -7.36 -14.15 -14.91
CA PHE A 167 -6.34 -15.20 -15.00
C PHE A 167 -6.01 -15.82 -13.64
N ILE A 168 -6.15 -15.07 -12.56
CA ILE A 168 -5.74 -15.50 -11.21
C ILE A 168 -6.99 -15.81 -10.39
N ALA A 169 -7.03 -16.99 -9.81
CA ALA A 169 -8.13 -17.39 -8.92
C ALA A 169 -8.24 -16.47 -7.70
N PRO A 170 -9.46 -16.17 -7.22
CA PRO A 170 -9.64 -15.35 -6.03
C PRO A 170 -8.91 -15.93 -4.81
N SER A 171 -8.22 -15.07 -4.08
CA SER A 171 -7.46 -15.44 -2.88
C SER A 171 -8.33 -15.82 -1.68
N GLY A 172 -9.65 -15.59 -1.75
CA GLY A 172 -10.57 -15.72 -0.62
C GLY A 172 -10.58 -14.53 0.33
N MET A 173 -9.72 -13.53 0.07
CA MET A 173 -9.68 -12.27 0.83
C MET A 173 -10.66 -11.23 0.27
N PRO A 174 -11.15 -10.28 1.10
CA PRO A 174 -11.82 -9.10 0.60
C PRO A 174 -10.94 -8.34 -0.41
N ALA A 175 -11.57 -7.81 -1.47
CA ALA A 175 -10.82 -7.05 -2.48
C ALA A 175 -10.16 -5.81 -1.86
N PRO A 176 -8.85 -5.57 -2.04
CA PRO A 176 -8.14 -4.42 -1.46
C PRO A 176 -8.79 -3.08 -1.78
N VAL A 177 -9.32 -2.92 -3.00
CA VAL A 177 -10.01 -1.70 -3.45
C VAL A 177 -11.30 -1.35 -2.68
N LEU A 178 -11.77 -2.22 -1.78
CA LEU A 178 -12.84 -1.87 -0.84
C LEU A 178 -12.41 -0.80 0.18
N TRP A 179 -11.12 -0.61 0.42
CA TRP A 179 -10.60 0.53 1.16
C TRP A 179 -10.64 1.85 0.38
N GLY A 180 -10.85 1.79 -0.95
CA GLY A 180 -11.11 2.93 -1.82
C GLY A 180 -12.59 3.31 -1.96
N ASP A 181 -13.49 2.66 -1.20
CA ASP A 181 -14.92 2.94 -1.16
C ASP A 181 -15.29 3.71 0.11
N GLU A 182 -15.88 4.88 -0.05
CA GLU A 182 -16.19 5.78 1.06
C GLU A 182 -17.19 5.18 2.06
N THR A 183 -18.15 4.36 1.57
CA THR A 183 -19.14 3.69 2.44
C THR A 183 -18.44 2.66 3.31
N VAL A 184 -17.59 1.83 2.70
CA VAL A 184 -16.85 0.78 3.41
C VAL A 184 -15.86 1.38 4.42
N VAL A 185 -15.16 2.47 4.06
CA VAL A 185 -14.26 3.17 4.99
C VAL A 185 -15.03 3.72 6.19
N ARG A 186 -16.22 4.30 5.95
CA ARG A 186 -17.07 4.82 7.02
C ARG A 186 -17.54 3.71 7.97
N GLU A 187 -17.86 2.54 7.46
CA GLU A 187 -18.20 1.36 8.27
C GLU A 187 -17.02 0.90 9.12
N ARG A 188 -15.79 0.92 8.58
CA ARG A 188 -14.58 0.44 9.25
C ARG A 188 -14.04 1.40 10.32
N LEU A 189 -13.97 2.68 10.01
CA LEU A 189 -13.31 3.68 10.87
C LEU A 189 -14.29 4.60 11.60
N GLY A 190 -15.50 4.82 11.06
CA GLY A 190 -16.41 5.85 11.54
C GLY A 190 -16.84 5.71 13.00
N HIS A 191 -16.90 4.49 13.52
CA HIS A 191 -17.29 4.26 14.92
C HIS A 191 -16.21 4.66 15.95
N GLY A 192 -14.94 4.79 15.51
CA GLY A 192 -13.81 5.18 16.36
C GLY A 192 -13.20 6.53 15.99
N ALA A 193 -13.82 7.26 15.06
CA ALA A 193 -13.37 8.57 14.62
C ALA A 193 -14.36 9.67 15.00
N SER A 194 -13.86 10.77 15.58
CA SER A 194 -14.64 11.99 15.82
C SER A 194 -14.84 12.81 14.54
N GLU A 195 -13.87 12.74 13.64
CA GLU A 195 -13.91 13.34 12.32
C GLU A 195 -13.41 12.33 11.28
N LEU A 196 -14.04 12.32 10.10
CA LEU A 196 -13.66 11.47 8.97
C LEU A 196 -13.81 12.24 7.68
N LYS A 197 -12.68 12.64 7.11
CA LYS A 197 -12.58 13.30 5.82
C LYS A 197 -12.07 12.32 4.77
N MET A 198 -12.74 12.26 3.64
CA MET A 198 -12.37 11.42 2.51
C MET A 198 -12.30 12.28 1.25
N THR A 199 -11.20 12.14 0.50
CA THR A 199 -10.94 12.96 -0.69
C THR A 199 -10.40 12.06 -1.80
N ARG A 200 -11.04 12.06 -2.98
CA ARG A 200 -10.50 11.37 -4.16
C ARG A 200 -9.37 12.18 -4.74
N ARG A 201 -8.25 11.54 -4.98
CA ARG A 201 -7.02 12.17 -5.49
C ARG A 201 -6.42 11.36 -6.62
N GLN A 202 -5.51 11.98 -7.36
CA GLN A 202 -4.76 11.31 -8.42
C GLN A 202 -3.32 11.04 -7.97
N TYR A 203 -2.84 9.86 -8.30
CA TYR A 203 -1.47 9.40 -8.09
C TYR A 203 -0.86 9.16 -9.46
N ASP A 204 0.14 9.94 -9.83
CA ASP A 204 0.80 9.81 -11.12
C ASP A 204 1.96 8.80 -11.04
N PHE A 205 1.92 7.84 -11.94
CA PHE A 205 3.03 6.95 -12.25
C PHE A 205 3.79 7.52 -13.44
N THR A 206 5.09 7.69 -13.30
CA THR A 206 5.96 8.17 -14.39
C THR A 206 7.13 7.23 -14.54
N TYR A 207 7.20 6.57 -15.69
CA TYR A 207 8.27 5.63 -16.05
C TYR A 207 9.02 6.12 -17.29
N PRO A 208 10.37 6.19 -17.26
CA PRO A 208 11.18 6.68 -18.40
C PRO A 208 11.36 5.58 -19.46
N PHE A 209 10.29 4.85 -19.78
CA PHE A 209 10.26 3.78 -20.78
C PHE A 209 8.80 3.52 -21.22
N PRO A 210 8.59 2.83 -22.38
CA PRO A 210 7.28 2.60 -22.94
C PRO A 210 6.41 1.63 -22.11
N PRO A 211 5.07 1.58 -22.34
CA PRO A 211 4.13 0.73 -21.62
C PRO A 211 4.51 -0.76 -21.56
N ALA A 212 5.00 -1.35 -22.65
CA ALA A 212 5.46 -2.74 -22.67
C ALA A 212 6.58 -3.00 -21.64
N GLU A 213 7.54 -2.08 -21.55
CA GLU A 213 8.61 -2.18 -20.55
C GLU A 213 8.12 -1.95 -19.13
N VAL A 214 7.02 -1.18 -18.93
CA VAL A 214 6.37 -1.04 -17.62
C VAL A 214 5.80 -2.38 -17.16
N VAL A 215 5.12 -3.12 -18.04
CA VAL A 215 4.58 -4.46 -17.72
C VAL A 215 5.72 -5.42 -17.30
N GLU A 216 6.82 -5.46 -18.06
CA GLU A 216 7.99 -6.27 -17.71
C GLU A 216 8.66 -5.79 -16.41
N PHE A 217 8.69 -4.49 -16.15
CA PHE A 217 9.19 -3.92 -14.91
C PHE A 217 8.35 -4.38 -13.71
N PHE A 218 7.02 -4.35 -13.78
CA PHE A 218 6.12 -4.90 -12.78
C PHE A 218 6.31 -6.40 -12.58
N ARG A 219 6.34 -7.17 -13.68
CA ARG A 219 6.58 -8.61 -13.66
C ARG A 219 7.88 -8.97 -12.95
N ARG A 220 8.92 -8.20 -13.14
CA ARG A 220 10.24 -8.46 -12.58
C ARG A 220 10.39 -8.01 -11.13
N TYR A 221 9.84 -6.86 -10.76
CA TYR A 221 10.16 -6.19 -9.50
C TYR A 221 9.00 -6.08 -8.52
N TYR A 222 7.75 -6.10 -8.96
CA TYR A 222 6.59 -6.01 -8.08
C TYR A 222 6.12 -7.41 -7.67
N GLY A 223 6.27 -7.75 -6.39
CA GLY A 223 6.03 -9.09 -5.86
C GLY A 223 4.68 -9.71 -6.26
N PRO A 224 3.54 -9.02 -6.09
CA PRO A 224 2.24 -9.57 -6.53
C PRO A 224 2.19 -9.92 -8.02
N THR A 225 2.68 -9.05 -8.90
CA THR A 225 2.73 -9.32 -10.35
C THR A 225 3.71 -10.46 -10.67
N ASN A 226 4.88 -10.48 -10.03
CA ASN A 226 5.87 -11.53 -10.19
C ASN A 226 5.27 -12.92 -9.86
N ARG A 227 4.57 -13.03 -8.73
CA ARG A 227 3.92 -14.28 -8.30
C ARG A 227 2.73 -14.65 -9.19
N ALA A 228 1.96 -13.67 -9.66
CA ALA A 228 0.87 -13.90 -10.59
C ALA A 228 1.38 -14.56 -11.88
N PHE A 229 2.36 -13.96 -12.54
CA PHE A 229 2.95 -14.53 -13.75
C PHE A 229 3.60 -15.90 -13.52
N ALA A 230 4.24 -16.13 -12.39
CA ALA A 230 4.84 -17.43 -12.05
C ALA A 230 3.82 -18.56 -11.83
N SER A 231 2.55 -18.24 -11.61
CA SER A 231 1.47 -19.21 -11.41
C SER A 231 0.71 -19.59 -12.68
N LEU A 232 0.97 -18.90 -13.80
CA LEU A 232 0.29 -19.10 -15.08
C LEU A 232 1.09 -20.00 -16.02
N ASP A 233 0.39 -20.68 -16.93
CA ASP A 233 1.02 -21.28 -18.08
C ASP A 233 1.46 -20.22 -19.11
N GLU A 234 2.18 -20.65 -20.14
CA GLU A 234 2.76 -19.73 -21.14
C GLU A 234 1.69 -18.96 -21.93
N SER A 235 0.55 -19.60 -22.24
CA SER A 235 -0.55 -18.98 -22.98
C SER A 235 -1.25 -17.90 -22.15
N ASP A 236 -1.62 -18.22 -20.92
CA ASP A 236 -2.28 -17.29 -20.01
C ASP A 236 -1.34 -16.14 -19.61
N ALA A 237 -0.05 -16.44 -19.42
CA ALA A 237 0.95 -15.42 -19.14
C ALA A 237 1.10 -14.42 -20.29
N GLN A 238 1.09 -14.91 -21.55
CA GLN A 238 1.15 -14.04 -22.72
C GLN A 238 -0.12 -13.18 -22.83
N GLN A 239 -1.30 -13.76 -22.66
CA GLN A 239 -2.57 -13.02 -22.73
C GLN A 239 -2.65 -11.95 -21.63
N LEU A 240 -2.25 -12.28 -20.41
CA LEU A 240 -2.17 -11.28 -19.31
C LEU A 240 -1.20 -10.15 -19.65
N CYS A 241 -0.04 -10.47 -20.23
CA CYS A 241 0.94 -9.48 -20.66
C CYS A 241 0.32 -8.52 -21.69
N ASP A 242 -0.31 -9.06 -22.73
CA ASP A 242 -0.92 -8.28 -23.81
C ASP A 242 -2.05 -7.37 -23.27
N GLU A 243 -2.92 -7.90 -22.40
CA GLU A 243 -3.99 -7.09 -21.79
C GLU A 243 -3.47 -5.99 -20.87
N LEU A 244 -2.41 -6.25 -20.11
CA LEU A 244 -1.78 -5.23 -19.29
C LEU A 244 -1.10 -4.16 -20.15
N GLU A 245 -0.40 -4.56 -21.21
CA GLU A 245 0.21 -3.62 -22.15
C GLU A 245 -0.82 -2.73 -22.83
N GLU A 246 -1.94 -3.29 -23.26
CA GLU A 246 -3.07 -2.53 -23.80
C GLU A 246 -3.62 -1.54 -22.77
N LEU A 247 -3.81 -1.98 -21.51
CA LEU A 247 -4.30 -1.13 -20.43
C LEU A 247 -3.35 0.04 -20.16
N TRP A 248 -2.04 -0.21 -20.04
CA TRP A 248 -1.04 0.83 -19.85
C TRP A 248 -0.99 1.79 -21.03
N SER A 249 -0.99 1.27 -22.26
CA SER A 249 -0.94 2.05 -23.50
C SER A 249 -2.18 2.96 -23.66
N THR A 250 -3.37 2.45 -23.38
CA THR A 250 -4.62 3.19 -23.48
C THR A 250 -4.67 4.38 -22.51
N HIS A 251 -4.07 4.23 -21.32
CA HIS A 251 -4.07 5.29 -20.30
C HIS A 251 -2.81 6.16 -20.32
N ASN A 252 -1.83 5.83 -21.18
CA ASN A 252 -0.59 6.57 -21.26
C ASN A 252 -0.78 7.98 -21.86
N ARG A 253 -0.23 8.97 -21.18
CA ARG A 253 -0.20 10.39 -21.61
C ARG A 253 1.22 10.89 -21.91
N GLY A 254 2.22 10.00 -21.77
CA GLY A 254 3.65 10.37 -21.87
C GLY A 254 4.23 10.30 -23.28
N GLY A 255 3.60 9.58 -24.23
CA GLY A 255 4.14 9.32 -25.57
C GLY A 255 4.82 7.96 -25.71
N ASP A 256 5.60 7.77 -26.78
CA ASP A 256 6.11 6.45 -27.17
C ASP A 256 7.20 5.92 -26.23
N ASP A 257 8.11 6.80 -25.76
CA ASP A 257 9.26 6.42 -24.93
C ASP A 257 9.09 6.75 -23.43
N LEU A 258 7.91 7.24 -23.04
CA LEU A 258 7.61 7.67 -21.69
C LEU A 258 6.20 7.22 -21.30
N THR A 259 6.08 6.55 -20.18
CA THR A 259 4.76 6.19 -19.65
C THR A 259 4.37 7.10 -18.49
N VAL A 260 3.25 7.83 -18.65
CA VAL A 260 2.63 8.65 -17.61
C VAL A 260 1.18 8.24 -17.49
N VAL A 261 0.83 7.61 -16.36
CA VAL A 261 -0.53 7.15 -16.08
C VAL A 261 -0.94 7.61 -14.69
N SER A 262 -2.17 8.15 -14.57
CA SER A 262 -2.75 8.51 -13.27
C SER A 262 -3.69 7.42 -12.77
N SER A 263 -3.59 7.12 -11.49
CA SER A 263 -4.56 6.26 -10.80
C SER A 263 -5.26 7.02 -9.69
N GLU A 264 -6.57 6.89 -9.63
CA GLU A 264 -7.34 7.45 -8.52
C GLU A 264 -7.11 6.63 -7.25
N TYR A 265 -6.93 7.35 -6.13
CA TYR A 265 -6.96 6.79 -4.80
C TYR A 265 -7.88 7.61 -3.87
N LEU A 266 -8.39 6.97 -2.85
CA LEU A 266 -9.12 7.60 -1.76
C LEU A 266 -8.13 7.94 -0.65
N GLU A 267 -7.92 9.25 -0.42
CA GLU A 267 -7.27 9.75 0.78
C GLU A 267 -8.31 9.76 1.91
N VAL A 268 -7.95 9.13 3.00
CA VAL A 268 -8.77 9.05 4.22
C VAL A 268 -7.99 9.70 5.34
N VAL A 269 -8.57 10.71 5.98
CA VAL A 269 -8.03 11.34 7.18
C VAL A 269 -9.09 11.26 8.27
N ALA A 270 -8.80 10.49 9.30
CA ALA A 270 -9.67 10.31 10.46
C ALA A 270 -8.99 10.86 11.71
N VAL A 271 -9.74 11.58 12.54
CA VAL A 271 -9.32 11.96 13.88
C VAL A 271 -9.90 10.94 14.87
N ARG A 272 -9.04 10.28 15.63
CA ARG A 272 -9.49 9.30 16.63
C ARG A 272 -10.34 9.97 17.71
N ALA A 273 -11.49 9.36 18.05
CA ALA A 273 -12.34 9.80 19.14
C ALA A 273 -11.70 9.61 20.53
#